data_146586116dd33e5afec2056558376a0e
#
_entry.id   146586116dd33e5afec2056558376a0e
#
_cell.length_a   1.000
_cell.length_b   1.000
_cell.length_c   1.000
_cell.angle_alpha   90.00
_cell.angle_beta   90.00
_cell.angle_gamma   90.00
#
_symmetry.space_group_name_H-M   'P 1'
#
loop_
_entity.id
_entity.type
_entity.pdbx_description
1 polymer ?
#
loop_
_entity_poly.entity_id
_entity_poly.type
_entity_poly.pdbx_seq_one_letter_code
_entity_poly.pdbx_strand_id
1 'polypeptide(L)'
;MKEHARTLHHLHERPLSALDAIFMRRSVRAYTPQPLDESTVRALMDAAVQAPTATHTEPWAFIVVQDRATLERISDRAKGSWVKEAAHYRELHAGADAAMTSAFVERFASPDFCVFYDASTLIAIGARPLGPFVVADCWLAAENLMLAACALGLGTCCIGSAIPALNSPDTKSELGIPSDVEIIAPIIVGVPSETATEVSRKDPTVLSWTRAE
;
A
#
# COMPACT_ATOMS: atom_id res chain seq x y z
N MET A 1 17.73 0.08 18.49
CA MET A 1 16.26 0.14 18.60
C MET A 1 15.70 1.36 19.36
N LYS A 2 16.28 1.82 20.46
CA LYS A 2 15.71 2.96 21.22
C LYS A 2 16.06 4.36 20.68
N GLU A 3 17.02 4.49 19.81
CA GLU A 3 17.52 5.78 19.30
C GLU A 3 16.77 6.25 18.02
N HIS A 4 16.34 5.33 17.16
CA HIS A 4 15.60 5.62 15.92
C HIS A 4 14.17 6.13 16.18
N ALA A 5 13.52 5.67 17.25
CA ALA A 5 12.18 6.13 17.63
C ALA A 5 12.13 7.60 18.07
N ARG A 6 13.27 8.21 18.46
CA ARG A 6 13.33 9.59 18.95
C ARG A 6 13.38 10.66 17.87
N THR A 7 13.83 10.33 16.67
CA THR A 7 14.01 11.29 15.55
C THR A 7 12.70 11.63 14.84
N LEU A 8 11.68 10.80 14.97
CA LEU A 8 10.41 10.91 14.22
C LEU A 8 9.29 11.69 14.94
N HIS A 9 9.55 12.21 16.15
CA HIS A 9 8.54 12.90 16.98
C HIS A 9 8.12 14.31 16.50
N HIS A 10 8.65 14.81 15.41
CA HIS A 10 8.45 16.21 15.00
C HIS A 10 7.22 16.50 14.13
N LEU A 11 6.47 15.47 13.68
CA LEU A 11 5.33 15.68 12.79
C LEU A 11 3.98 15.80 13.50
N HIS A 12 3.88 15.37 14.77
CA HIS A 12 2.70 15.59 15.62
C HIS A 12 3.12 16.14 16.99
N GLU A 13 2.38 17.11 17.53
CA GLU A 13 2.59 17.65 18.88
C GLU A 13 2.41 16.60 19.98
N ARG A 14 1.73 15.48 19.68
CA ARG A 14 1.59 14.28 20.52
C ARG A 14 1.67 13.02 19.65
N PRO A 15 2.35 11.96 20.12
CA PRO A 15 2.30 10.68 19.42
C PRO A 15 0.86 10.15 19.44
N LEU A 16 0.36 9.73 18.26
CA LEU A 16 -0.95 9.08 18.14
C LEU A 16 -0.94 7.74 18.86
N SER A 17 -2.03 7.42 19.55
CA SER A 17 -2.24 6.06 20.02
C SER A 17 -2.49 5.11 18.83
N ALA A 18 -2.36 3.80 19.05
CA ALA A 18 -2.69 2.81 18.02
C ALA A 18 -4.16 2.93 17.56
N LEU A 19 -5.08 3.21 18.50
CA LEU A 19 -6.49 3.43 18.16
C LEU A 19 -6.67 4.69 17.30
N ASP A 20 -6.02 5.79 17.65
CA ASP A 20 -6.09 7.01 16.85
C ASP A 20 -5.60 6.74 15.41
N ALA A 21 -4.46 6.05 15.25
CA ALA A 21 -3.93 5.69 13.94
C ALA A 21 -4.93 4.84 13.13
N ILE A 22 -5.58 3.86 13.76
CA ILE A 22 -6.59 3.00 13.13
C ILE A 22 -7.79 3.85 12.65
N PHE A 23 -8.29 4.75 13.49
CA PHE A 23 -9.45 5.57 13.14
C PHE A 23 -9.12 6.72 12.19
N MET A 24 -7.89 7.24 12.20
CA MET A 24 -7.47 8.39 11.39
C MET A 24 -6.91 8.00 10.03
N ARG A 25 -6.31 6.79 9.90
CA ARG A 25 -5.69 6.37 8.63
C ARG A 25 -6.68 6.43 7.47
N ARG A 26 -6.23 7.00 6.36
CA ARG A 26 -6.98 7.08 5.08
C ARG A 26 -6.09 6.66 3.92
N SER A 27 -6.72 6.30 2.81
CA SER A 27 -6.03 6.10 1.53
C SER A 27 -5.77 7.46 0.90
N VAL A 28 -4.56 7.98 1.09
CA VAL A 28 -4.11 9.27 0.56
C VAL A 28 -3.73 9.11 -0.91
N ARG A 29 -4.15 10.07 -1.75
CA ARG A 29 -3.91 10.07 -3.20
C ARG A 29 -3.50 11.44 -3.73
N ALA A 30 -3.00 12.31 -2.86
CA ALA A 30 -2.42 13.60 -3.19
C ALA A 30 -1.22 13.84 -2.25
N TYR A 31 -0.05 14.04 -2.84
CA TYR A 31 1.22 14.13 -2.12
C TYR A 31 1.99 15.37 -2.52
N THR A 32 2.83 15.84 -1.59
CA THR A 32 3.86 16.83 -1.92
C THR A 32 5.04 16.13 -2.61
N PRO A 33 5.86 16.86 -3.37
CA PRO A 33 7.05 16.28 -4.00
C PRO A 33 8.19 16.00 -3.01
N GLN A 34 7.98 16.20 -1.71
CA GLN A 34 8.98 16.01 -0.67
C GLN A 34 9.40 14.53 -0.59
N PRO A 35 10.69 14.19 -0.78
CA PRO A 35 11.17 12.84 -0.60
C PRO A 35 11.18 12.44 0.87
N LEU A 36 10.97 11.16 1.14
CA LEU A 36 11.20 10.60 2.47
C LEU A 36 12.67 10.23 2.62
N ASP A 37 13.24 10.52 3.78
CA ASP A 37 14.59 10.09 4.11
C ASP A 37 14.66 8.59 4.40
N GLU A 38 15.85 8.01 4.32
CA GLU A 38 16.08 6.58 4.52
C GLU A 38 15.68 6.14 5.94
N SER A 39 15.89 6.98 6.94
CA SER A 39 15.56 6.65 8.34
C SER A 39 14.06 6.50 8.54
N THR A 40 13.26 7.35 7.91
CA THR A 40 11.79 7.27 7.90
C THR A 40 11.32 5.98 7.22
N VAL A 41 11.86 5.67 6.03
CA VAL A 41 11.51 4.44 5.29
C VAL A 41 11.87 3.20 6.11
N ARG A 42 13.05 3.17 6.76
CA ARG A 42 13.46 2.06 7.63
C ARG A 42 12.53 1.90 8.82
N ALA A 43 12.14 3.00 9.49
CA ALA A 43 11.22 2.94 10.62
C ALA A 43 9.85 2.36 10.24
N LEU A 44 9.36 2.64 9.02
CA LEU A 44 8.13 2.04 8.51
C LEU A 44 8.27 0.52 8.27
N MET A 45 9.41 0.08 7.73
CA MET A 45 9.69 -1.35 7.56
C MET A 45 9.88 -2.05 8.92
N ASP A 46 10.54 -1.41 9.88
CA ASP A 46 10.69 -1.92 11.25
C ASP A 46 9.33 -2.10 11.95
N ALA A 47 8.37 -1.21 11.69
CA ALA A 47 7.00 -1.37 12.17
C ALA A 47 6.27 -2.50 11.45
N ALA A 48 6.46 -2.63 10.14
CA ALA A 48 5.85 -3.70 9.35
C ALA A 48 6.22 -5.09 9.88
N VAL A 49 7.50 -5.33 10.17
CA VAL A 49 7.99 -6.62 10.65
C VAL A 49 7.57 -6.95 12.09
N GLN A 50 6.86 -6.06 12.80
CA GLN A 50 6.21 -6.40 14.08
C GLN A 50 4.88 -7.13 13.90
N ALA A 51 4.43 -7.35 12.68
CA ALA A 51 3.22 -8.11 12.41
C ALA A 51 3.39 -9.58 12.84
N PRO A 52 2.32 -10.24 13.33
CA PRO A 52 2.37 -11.66 13.57
C PRO A 52 2.48 -12.44 12.26
N THR A 53 3.13 -13.59 12.30
CA THR A 53 3.20 -14.53 11.17
C THR A 53 2.83 -15.94 11.60
N ALA A 54 2.29 -16.71 10.67
CA ALA A 54 2.06 -18.12 10.91
C ALA A 54 3.39 -18.83 11.15
N THR A 55 3.51 -19.51 12.28
CA THR A 55 4.68 -20.32 12.67
C THR A 55 6.03 -19.59 12.64
N HIS A 56 6.01 -18.27 12.86
CA HIS A 56 7.19 -17.39 12.83
C HIS A 56 8.00 -17.50 11.52
N THR A 57 7.32 -17.61 10.38
CA THR A 57 7.99 -17.73 9.08
C THR A 57 8.62 -16.42 8.61
N GLU A 58 8.07 -15.27 9.03
CA GLU A 58 8.53 -13.94 8.65
C GLU A 58 8.85 -13.82 7.14
N PRO A 59 7.88 -14.12 6.26
CA PRO A 59 8.16 -14.43 4.84
C PRO A 59 8.44 -13.18 4.00
N TRP A 60 8.19 -11.99 4.54
CA TRP A 60 8.23 -10.72 3.81
C TRP A 60 9.62 -10.34 3.32
N ALA A 61 9.65 -9.79 2.12
CA ALA A 61 10.76 -9.06 1.54
C ALA A 61 10.25 -7.68 1.13
N PHE A 62 11.09 -6.65 1.28
CA PHE A 62 10.72 -5.28 0.96
C PHE A 62 11.46 -4.80 -0.27
N ILE A 63 10.73 -4.14 -1.17
CA ILE A 63 11.26 -3.45 -2.32
C ILE A 63 10.89 -1.97 -2.15
N VAL A 64 11.90 -1.10 -2.11
CA VAL A 64 11.71 0.34 -1.96
C VAL A 64 12.11 1.02 -3.26
N VAL A 65 11.20 1.82 -3.82
CA VAL A 65 11.45 2.61 -5.02
C VAL A 65 11.18 4.07 -4.71
N GLN A 66 12.21 4.92 -4.81
CA GLN A 66 12.14 6.37 -4.62
C GLN A 66 12.58 7.13 -5.88
N ASP A 67 13.02 6.40 -6.92
CA ASP A 67 13.33 7.00 -8.21
C ASP A 67 12.05 7.26 -9.00
N ARG A 68 11.77 8.55 -9.24
CA ARG A 68 10.56 9.00 -9.93
C ARG A 68 10.41 8.40 -11.33
N ALA A 69 11.49 8.34 -12.10
CA ALA A 69 11.45 7.80 -13.45
C ALA A 69 11.10 6.31 -13.45
N THR A 70 11.58 5.56 -12.46
CA THR A 70 11.24 4.15 -12.27
C THR A 70 9.78 3.98 -11.88
N LEU A 71 9.25 4.81 -10.97
CA LEU A 71 7.82 4.81 -10.60
C LEU A 71 6.93 5.11 -11.81
N GLU A 72 7.28 6.09 -12.63
CA GLU A 72 6.55 6.45 -13.86
C GLU A 72 6.53 5.25 -14.85
N ARG A 73 7.67 4.59 -15.10
CA ARG A 73 7.74 3.41 -15.97
C ARG A 73 6.87 2.25 -15.46
N ILE A 74 6.90 1.99 -14.16
CA ILE A 74 6.06 0.93 -13.57
C ILE A 74 4.58 1.31 -13.65
N SER A 75 4.25 2.59 -13.44
CA SER A 75 2.89 3.12 -13.62
C SER A 75 2.37 2.89 -15.05
N ASP A 76 3.18 3.16 -16.05
CA ASP A 76 2.79 2.96 -17.45
C ASP A 76 2.57 1.48 -17.78
N ARG A 77 3.39 0.58 -17.24
CA ARG A 77 3.16 -0.86 -17.34
C ARG A 77 1.85 -1.28 -16.68
N ALA A 78 1.57 -0.74 -15.49
CA ALA A 78 0.33 -1.02 -14.75
C ALA A 78 -0.90 -0.54 -15.52
N LYS A 79 -0.86 0.67 -16.10
CA LYS A 79 -1.92 1.19 -16.97
C LYS A 79 -2.16 0.27 -18.18
N GLY A 80 -1.09 -0.15 -18.84
CA GLY A 80 -1.16 -1.06 -19.99
C GLY A 80 -1.81 -2.40 -19.68
N SER A 81 -1.56 -2.97 -18.49
CA SER A 81 -2.21 -4.20 -18.03
C SER A 81 -3.71 -3.97 -17.77
N TRP A 82 -4.06 -2.90 -17.09
CA TRP A 82 -5.46 -2.57 -16.78
C TRP A 82 -6.32 -2.28 -18.00
N VAL A 83 -5.79 -1.61 -19.01
CA VAL A 83 -6.54 -1.35 -20.26
C VAL A 83 -6.90 -2.67 -20.95
N LYS A 84 -6.03 -3.67 -20.91
CA LYS A 84 -6.31 -5.01 -21.48
C LYS A 84 -7.38 -5.77 -20.70
N GLU A 85 -7.41 -5.62 -19.39
CA GLU A 85 -8.34 -6.31 -18.48
C GLU A 85 -9.65 -5.55 -18.27
N ALA A 86 -9.74 -4.30 -18.72
CA ALA A 86 -10.89 -3.42 -18.48
C ALA A 86 -12.23 -4.00 -19.00
N ALA A 87 -12.22 -4.76 -20.08
CA ALA A 87 -13.41 -5.43 -20.60
C ALA A 87 -13.92 -6.50 -19.62
N HIS A 88 -13.02 -7.34 -19.15
CA HIS A 88 -13.34 -8.38 -18.16
C HIS A 88 -13.77 -7.78 -16.81
N TYR A 89 -13.13 -6.71 -16.36
CA TYR A 89 -13.52 -5.98 -15.13
C TYR A 89 -14.94 -5.42 -15.23
N ARG A 90 -15.34 -4.88 -16.41
CA ARG A 90 -16.70 -4.40 -16.65
C ARG A 90 -17.73 -5.52 -16.61
N GLU A 91 -17.41 -6.71 -17.15
CA GLU A 91 -18.31 -7.87 -17.09
C GLU A 91 -18.53 -8.34 -15.65
N LEU A 92 -17.46 -8.45 -14.84
CA LEU A 92 -17.54 -8.88 -13.45
C LEU A 92 -18.31 -7.89 -12.55
N HIS A 93 -18.34 -6.61 -12.91
CA HIS A 93 -18.95 -5.54 -12.12
C HIS A 93 -20.18 -4.92 -12.81
N ALA A 94 -20.80 -5.62 -13.74
CA ALA A 94 -21.96 -5.13 -14.50
C ALA A 94 -23.18 -4.78 -13.62
N GLY A 95 -23.22 -5.19 -12.35
CA GLY A 95 -24.23 -4.82 -11.37
C GLY A 95 -23.77 -3.75 -10.36
N ALA A 96 -22.50 -3.35 -10.36
CA ALA A 96 -21.99 -2.26 -9.55
C ALA A 96 -22.09 -0.97 -10.37
N ASP A 97 -22.09 0.18 -9.70
CA ASP A 97 -22.20 1.51 -10.32
C ASP A 97 -21.38 1.64 -11.61
N ALA A 98 -22.04 1.46 -12.77
CA ALA A 98 -21.42 1.43 -14.08
C ALA A 98 -20.71 2.78 -14.40
N ALA A 99 -21.18 3.89 -13.84
CA ALA A 99 -20.58 5.21 -14.01
C ALA A 99 -19.23 5.27 -13.28
N MET A 100 -19.13 4.74 -12.07
CA MET A 100 -17.87 4.69 -11.31
C MET A 100 -16.84 3.79 -12.00
N THR A 101 -17.28 2.66 -12.56
CA THR A 101 -16.42 1.74 -13.32
C THR A 101 -15.89 2.41 -14.59
N SER A 102 -16.73 3.16 -15.32
CA SER A 102 -16.34 3.89 -16.53
C SER A 102 -15.31 4.97 -16.22
N ALA A 103 -15.58 5.81 -15.22
CA ALA A 103 -14.66 6.86 -14.78
C ALA A 103 -13.29 6.33 -14.34
N PHE A 104 -13.28 5.16 -13.68
CA PHE A 104 -12.04 4.49 -13.29
C PHE A 104 -11.23 4.05 -14.53
N VAL A 105 -11.87 3.39 -15.50
CA VAL A 105 -11.21 2.96 -16.74
C VAL A 105 -10.68 4.16 -17.55
N GLU A 106 -11.47 5.23 -17.66
CA GLU A 106 -11.06 6.47 -18.34
C GLU A 106 -9.84 7.10 -17.69
N ARG A 107 -9.81 7.12 -16.34
CA ARG A 107 -8.65 7.61 -15.59
C ARG A 107 -7.39 6.81 -15.87
N PHE A 108 -7.48 5.48 -15.94
CA PHE A 108 -6.33 4.62 -16.27
C PHE A 108 -5.86 4.76 -17.72
N ALA A 109 -6.76 5.16 -18.62
CA ALA A 109 -6.43 5.43 -20.01
C ALA A 109 -5.74 6.81 -20.21
N SER A 110 -5.80 7.70 -19.21
CA SER A 110 -5.17 9.02 -19.31
C SER A 110 -3.64 8.92 -19.28
N PRO A 111 -2.93 9.54 -20.23
CA PRO A 111 -1.46 9.57 -20.23
C PRO A 111 -0.89 10.30 -18.99
N ASP A 112 -1.60 11.32 -18.49
CA ASP A 112 -1.16 12.15 -17.38
C ASP A 112 -1.41 11.49 -16.01
N PHE A 113 -2.10 10.35 -15.96
CA PHE A 113 -2.38 9.66 -14.71
C PHE A 113 -1.22 8.77 -14.30
N CYS A 114 -0.67 9.01 -13.10
CA CYS A 114 0.25 8.10 -12.42
C CYS A 114 -0.51 7.24 -11.42
N VAL A 115 -0.42 5.89 -11.52
CA VAL A 115 -1.11 4.98 -10.59
C VAL A 115 -0.58 5.10 -9.17
N PHE A 116 0.63 5.67 -8.99
CA PHE A 116 1.24 5.94 -7.70
C PHE A 116 0.94 7.36 -7.18
N TYR A 117 0.06 8.13 -7.86
CA TYR A 117 -0.41 9.44 -7.43
C TYR A 117 0.72 10.43 -7.10
N ASP A 118 1.84 10.33 -7.81
CA ASP A 118 3.06 11.13 -7.61
C ASP A 118 3.66 11.05 -6.19
N ALA A 119 3.33 9.98 -5.44
CA ALA A 119 3.98 9.73 -4.16
C ALA A 119 5.49 9.57 -4.34
N SER A 120 6.27 10.09 -3.38
CA SER A 120 7.74 10.06 -3.45
C SER A 120 8.34 8.67 -3.21
N THR A 121 7.56 7.74 -2.67
CA THR A 121 8.07 6.43 -2.26
C THR A 121 7.04 5.33 -2.49
N LEU A 122 7.47 4.24 -3.08
CA LEU A 122 6.76 2.95 -3.09
C LEU A 122 7.52 1.99 -2.17
N ILE A 123 6.81 1.38 -1.21
CA ILE A 123 7.29 0.24 -0.42
C ILE A 123 6.41 -0.94 -0.81
N ALA A 124 6.95 -1.86 -1.59
CA ALA A 124 6.24 -3.07 -1.97
C ALA A 124 6.68 -4.22 -1.07
N ILE A 125 5.70 -4.92 -0.49
CA ILE A 125 5.93 -6.11 0.32
C ILE A 125 5.64 -7.33 -0.55
N GLY A 126 6.62 -8.20 -0.65
CA GLY A 126 6.52 -9.46 -1.36
C GLY A 126 7.07 -10.61 -0.54
N ALA A 127 6.88 -11.81 -1.02
CA ALA A 127 7.38 -13.02 -0.37
C ALA A 127 7.60 -14.16 -1.37
N ARG A 128 8.41 -15.14 -0.96
CA ARG A 128 8.39 -16.46 -1.59
C ARG A 128 7.16 -17.24 -1.16
N PRO A 129 6.65 -18.18 -1.97
CA PRO A 129 5.48 -19.00 -1.64
C PRO A 129 5.82 -20.07 -0.58
N LEU A 130 6.04 -19.64 0.65
CA LEU A 130 6.45 -20.50 1.79
C LEU A 130 5.28 -21.14 2.55
N GLY A 131 4.08 -21.16 2.00
CA GLY A 131 2.90 -21.77 2.61
C GLY A 131 1.62 -20.96 2.42
N PRO A 132 0.48 -21.43 2.95
CA PRO A 132 -0.83 -20.87 2.66
C PRO A 132 -1.11 -19.52 3.33
N PHE A 133 -0.33 -19.13 4.33
CA PHE A 133 -0.56 -17.89 5.10
C PHE A 133 0.30 -16.71 4.67
N VAL A 134 1.25 -16.91 3.76
CA VAL A 134 2.22 -15.91 3.32
C VAL A 134 1.56 -14.61 2.84
N VAL A 135 0.45 -14.72 2.09
CA VAL A 135 -0.30 -13.55 1.62
C VAL A 135 -0.91 -12.79 2.80
N ALA A 136 -1.50 -13.50 3.76
CA ALA A 136 -2.07 -12.88 4.96
C ALA A 136 -0.98 -12.21 5.80
N ASP A 137 0.15 -12.87 6.01
CA ASP A 137 1.30 -12.34 6.77
C ASP A 137 1.80 -11.02 6.14
N CYS A 138 1.92 -10.96 4.81
CA CYS A 138 2.31 -9.72 4.10
C CYS A 138 1.27 -8.60 4.24
N TRP A 139 -0.04 -8.92 4.23
CA TRP A 139 -1.08 -7.91 4.44
C TRP A 139 -1.13 -7.39 5.87
N LEU A 140 -0.84 -8.23 6.87
CA LEU A 140 -0.69 -7.80 8.27
C LEU A 140 0.50 -6.85 8.43
N ALA A 141 1.62 -7.15 7.79
CA ALA A 141 2.79 -6.27 7.76
C ALA A 141 2.48 -4.94 7.05
N ALA A 142 1.71 -4.97 5.96
CA ALA A 142 1.28 -3.78 5.24
C ALA A 142 0.39 -2.88 6.10
N GLU A 143 -0.54 -3.44 6.89
CA GLU A 143 -1.37 -2.63 7.78
C GLU A 143 -0.53 -1.99 8.89
N ASN A 144 0.41 -2.71 9.52
CA ASN A 144 1.33 -2.12 10.49
C ASN A 144 2.12 -0.95 9.90
N LEU A 145 2.64 -1.10 8.67
CA LEU A 145 3.33 -0.03 7.95
C LEU A 145 2.43 1.19 7.77
N MET A 146 1.19 0.99 7.32
CA MET A 146 0.25 2.07 7.06
C MET A 146 -0.17 2.79 8.34
N LEU A 147 -0.35 2.08 9.45
CA LEU A 147 -0.66 2.66 10.76
C LEU A 147 0.53 3.47 11.32
N ALA A 148 1.75 2.92 11.19
CA ALA A 148 2.96 3.63 11.57
C ALA A 148 3.14 4.92 10.75
N ALA A 149 2.92 4.86 9.43
CA ALA A 149 2.96 6.04 8.59
C ALA A 149 1.93 7.10 9.02
N CYS A 150 0.69 6.68 9.33
CA CYS A 150 -0.34 7.57 9.85
C CYS A 150 0.09 8.24 11.16
N ALA A 151 0.68 7.47 12.09
CA ALA A 151 1.19 7.99 13.35
C ALA A 151 2.34 9.00 13.18
N LEU A 152 3.06 8.92 12.05
CA LEU A 152 4.12 9.86 11.67
C LEU A 152 3.62 11.04 10.83
N GLY A 153 2.30 11.18 10.60
CA GLY A 153 1.73 12.23 9.76
C GLY A 153 1.94 12.00 8.25
N LEU A 154 2.33 10.79 7.85
CA LEU A 154 2.49 10.42 6.45
C LEU A 154 1.19 9.84 5.89
N GLY A 155 1.00 10.05 4.59
CA GLY A 155 -0.09 9.44 3.83
C GLY A 155 0.34 8.13 3.19
N THR A 156 -0.59 7.18 3.11
CA THR A 156 -0.39 5.90 2.44
C THR A 156 -1.58 5.52 1.58
N CYS A 157 -1.33 4.74 0.54
CA CYS A 157 -2.38 4.06 -0.21
C CYS A 157 -1.85 2.72 -0.74
N CYS A 158 -2.65 1.67 -0.61
CA CYS A 158 -2.37 0.40 -1.26
C CYS A 158 -2.75 0.50 -2.75
N ILE A 159 -1.84 0.13 -3.66
CA ILE A 159 -2.01 0.21 -5.11
C ILE A 159 -2.12 -1.18 -5.71
N GLY A 160 -3.24 -1.86 -5.42
CA GLY A 160 -3.50 -3.21 -5.94
C GLY A 160 -3.42 -3.32 -7.46
N SER A 161 -3.77 -2.24 -8.17
CA SER A 161 -3.65 -2.17 -9.64
C SER A 161 -2.22 -2.28 -10.16
N ALA A 162 -1.20 -2.05 -9.34
CA ALA A 162 0.20 -2.20 -9.73
C ALA A 162 0.73 -3.64 -9.57
N ILE A 163 0.02 -4.52 -8.88
CA ILE A 163 0.48 -5.90 -8.60
C ILE A 163 0.87 -6.65 -9.87
N PRO A 164 0.06 -6.70 -10.95
CA PRO A 164 0.46 -7.41 -12.16
C PRO A 164 1.73 -6.85 -12.80
N ALA A 165 1.87 -5.52 -12.85
CA ALA A 165 3.04 -4.87 -13.41
C ALA A 165 4.30 -5.11 -12.57
N LEU A 166 4.19 -5.05 -11.23
CA LEU A 166 5.29 -5.31 -10.32
C LEU A 166 5.76 -6.77 -10.36
N ASN A 167 4.86 -7.70 -10.68
CA ASN A 167 5.17 -9.11 -10.86
C ASN A 167 5.60 -9.50 -12.27
N SER A 168 5.60 -8.54 -13.22
CA SER A 168 6.07 -8.82 -14.57
C SER A 168 7.57 -9.13 -14.59
N PRO A 169 8.05 -10.03 -15.49
CA PRO A 169 9.47 -10.35 -15.61
C PRO A 169 10.35 -9.11 -15.82
N ASP A 170 9.88 -8.17 -16.64
CA ASP A 170 10.61 -6.94 -16.94
C ASP A 170 10.81 -6.06 -15.71
N THR A 171 9.77 -5.86 -14.90
CA THR A 171 9.86 -5.07 -13.67
C THR A 171 10.69 -5.79 -12.62
N LYS A 172 10.53 -7.10 -12.46
CA LYS A 172 11.38 -7.87 -11.54
C LYS A 172 12.85 -7.78 -11.92
N SER A 173 13.17 -7.92 -13.20
CA SER A 173 14.53 -7.76 -13.71
C SER A 173 15.09 -6.36 -13.47
N GLU A 174 14.29 -5.32 -13.76
CA GLU A 174 14.68 -3.91 -13.57
C GLU A 174 14.98 -3.58 -12.10
N LEU A 175 14.17 -4.12 -11.17
CA LEU A 175 14.30 -3.87 -9.74
C LEU A 175 15.20 -4.87 -9.00
N GLY A 176 15.78 -5.85 -9.69
CA GLY A 176 16.59 -6.91 -9.09
C GLY A 176 15.79 -7.84 -8.17
N ILE A 177 14.49 -8.00 -8.41
CA ILE A 177 13.61 -8.88 -7.62
C ILE A 177 13.77 -10.31 -8.11
N PRO A 178 14.08 -11.28 -7.23
CA PRO A 178 14.13 -12.69 -7.59
C PRO A 178 12.81 -13.16 -8.22
N SER A 179 12.90 -14.02 -9.24
CA SER A 179 11.71 -14.50 -9.98
C SER A 179 10.72 -15.27 -9.09
N ASP A 180 11.21 -15.89 -8.00
CA ASP A 180 10.44 -16.64 -7.02
C ASP A 180 9.80 -15.78 -5.90
N VAL A 181 10.06 -14.47 -5.88
CA VAL A 181 9.39 -13.53 -4.97
C VAL A 181 8.17 -12.94 -5.67
N GLU A 182 7.00 -13.09 -5.08
CA GLU A 182 5.75 -12.47 -5.53
C GLU A 182 5.48 -11.19 -4.75
N ILE A 183 5.20 -10.10 -5.45
CA ILE A 183 4.76 -8.83 -4.84
C ILE A 183 3.28 -8.95 -4.49
N ILE A 184 2.96 -8.73 -3.21
CA ILE A 184 1.64 -8.92 -2.62
C ILE A 184 0.98 -7.59 -2.25
N ALA A 185 1.71 -6.73 -1.54
CA ALA A 185 1.17 -5.49 -1.01
C ALA A 185 2.03 -4.28 -1.39
N PRO A 186 1.74 -3.62 -2.52
CA PRO A 186 2.41 -2.38 -2.92
C PRO A 186 1.76 -1.18 -2.22
N ILE A 187 2.52 -0.48 -1.39
CA ILE A 187 2.09 0.67 -0.60
C ILE A 187 2.87 1.91 -1.05
N ILE A 188 2.17 2.93 -1.54
CA ILE A 188 2.78 4.26 -1.71
C ILE A 188 2.76 5.02 -0.40
N VAL A 189 3.81 5.77 -0.18
CA VAL A 189 4.01 6.58 1.03
C VAL A 189 4.57 7.95 0.65
N GLY A 190 4.13 8.98 1.34
CA GLY A 190 4.64 10.34 1.14
C GLY A 190 4.02 11.34 2.10
N VAL A 191 4.44 12.59 2.00
CA VAL A 191 3.85 13.69 2.75
C VAL A 191 2.55 14.11 2.07
N PRO A 192 1.39 14.03 2.75
CA PRO A 192 0.11 14.45 2.14
C PRO A 192 0.16 15.93 1.74
N SER A 193 -0.39 16.27 0.56
CA SER A 193 -0.54 17.67 0.13
C SER A 193 -1.84 18.30 0.66
N GLU A 194 -2.78 17.49 1.12
CA GLU A 194 -4.07 17.89 1.66
C GLU A 194 -4.54 16.96 2.78
N THR A 195 -5.46 17.43 3.61
CA THR A 195 -6.09 16.60 4.62
C THR A 195 -7.02 15.59 3.95
N ALA A 196 -6.81 14.31 4.25
CA ALA A 196 -7.67 13.26 3.69
C ALA A 196 -9.11 13.38 4.24
N THR A 197 -10.08 13.23 3.34
CA THR A 197 -11.51 13.30 3.68
C THR A 197 -11.91 12.16 4.62
N GLU A 198 -12.73 12.47 5.61
CA GLU A 198 -13.31 11.46 6.46
C GLU A 198 -14.23 10.53 5.66
N VAL A 199 -14.12 9.23 5.94
CA VAL A 199 -14.92 8.20 5.28
C VAL A 199 -15.74 7.47 6.33
N SER A 200 -17.07 7.55 6.20
CA SER A 200 -17.96 6.76 7.05
C SER A 200 -17.76 5.26 6.82
N ARG A 201 -17.86 4.49 7.87
CA ARG A 201 -17.83 3.02 7.83
C ARG A 201 -19.21 2.47 8.18
N LYS A 202 -19.53 1.34 7.57
CA LYS A 202 -20.71 0.57 7.98
C LYS A 202 -20.47 -0.04 9.35
N ASP A 203 -21.52 -0.19 10.13
CA ASP A 203 -21.46 -0.94 11.39
C ASP A 203 -21.03 -2.39 11.13
N PRO A 204 -20.30 -3.01 12.08
CA PRO A 204 -19.90 -4.40 11.94
C PRO A 204 -21.12 -5.32 11.95
N THR A 205 -21.20 -6.21 10.96
CA THR A 205 -22.24 -7.24 10.91
C THR A 205 -21.83 -8.43 11.77
N VAL A 206 -22.51 -8.66 12.89
CA VAL A 206 -22.26 -9.79 13.77
C VAL A 206 -23.23 -10.92 13.42
N LEU A 207 -22.73 -12.01 12.85
CA LEU A 207 -23.55 -13.16 12.45
C LEU A 207 -23.91 -14.08 13.64
N SER A 208 -23.07 -14.14 14.65
CA SER A 208 -23.31 -14.97 15.83
C SER A 208 -22.56 -14.39 17.04
N TRP A 209 -23.22 -14.45 18.20
CA TRP A 209 -22.64 -14.06 19.48
C TRP A 209 -23.05 -15.08 20.53
N THR A 210 -22.20 -16.07 20.78
CA THR A 210 -22.44 -17.10 21.79
C THR A 210 -21.95 -16.61 23.15
N ARG A 211 -22.82 -16.70 24.16
CA ARG A 211 -22.46 -16.41 25.56
C ARG A 211 -22.76 -17.65 26.40
N ALA A 212 -21.96 -17.88 27.44
CA ALA A 212 -22.34 -18.81 28.49
C ALA A 212 -23.57 -18.27 29.22
N GLU A 213 -24.51 -19.14 29.58
CA GLU A 213 -25.65 -18.83 30.46
C GLU A 213 -25.18 -18.57 31.89
#